data_376c3567eb70c6e309a5e6b82db9f455
#
_entry.id   376c3567eb70c6e309a5e6b82db9f455
#
_cell.length_a   1.000
_cell.length_b   1.000
_cell.length_c   1.000
_cell.angle_alpha   90.00
_cell.angle_beta   90.00
_cell.angle_gamma   90.00
#
_symmetry.space_group_name_H-M   'P 1'
#
loop_
_entity.id
_entity.type
_entity.pdbx_description
1 polymer ?
#
loop_
_entity_poly.entity_id
_entity_poly.type
_entity_poly.pdbx_seq_one_letter_code
_entity_poly.pdbx_strand_id
1 'polypeptide(L)'
;MSGIPNMSSLLSANIAIKQAEVQGNARHQMKNSANMLRSQIEHERSSGKVLDSMKEELEKTESRAQDLENSQMNTLSDINKQIEKDAKEAAENRIEERRKADKERAEKLAEKRMDEKKETENQTDIEAKAEPDRNVSSESDQPSVNVLV
;
A
#
# COMPACT_ATOMS: atom_id res chain seq x y z
N MET A 1 8.87 -8.51 -10.27
CA MET A 1 7.56 -8.23 -10.94
C MET A 1 6.80 -7.27 -10.05
N SER A 2 6.56 -6.06 -10.55
CA SER A 2 5.85 -5.02 -9.81
C SER A 2 4.40 -5.45 -9.65
N GLY A 3 3.96 -5.71 -8.41
CA GLY A 3 2.57 -5.98 -8.11
C GLY A 3 1.72 -4.79 -8.55
N ILE A 4 1.05 -4.92 -9.68
CA ILE A 4 0.05 -3.97 -10.15
C ILE A 4 -1.03 -3.96 -9.07
N PRO A 5 -1.35 -2.80 -8.45
CA PRO A 5 -2.48 -2.72 -7.53
C PRO A 5 -3.70 -3.27 -8.27
N ASN A 6 -4.46 -4.09 -7.57
CA ASN A 6 -5.58 -4.84 -8.15
C ASN A 6 -6.46 -3.88 -8.95
N MET A 7 -6.40 -3.96 -10.28
CA MET A 7 -7.14 -3.06 -11.20
C MET A 7 -8.63 -3.02 -10.86
N SER A 8 -9.14 -4.11 -10.28
CA SER A 8 -10.50 -4.24 -9.78
C SER A 8 -10.82 -3.28 -8.62
N SER A 9 -9.89 -3.10 -7.68
CA SER A 9 -10.05 -2.20 -6.53
C SER A 9 -10.07 -0.73 -6.97
N LEU A 10 -9.16 -0.34 -7.87
CA LEU A 10 -9.14 1.01 -8.45
C LEU A 10 -10.40 1.33 -9.26
N LEU A 11 -10.92 0.33 -9.98
CA LEU A 11 -12.15 0.49 -10.75
C LEU A 11 -13.37 0.68 -9.82
N SER A 12 -13.45 -0.11 -8.75
CA SER A 12 -14.51 0.01 -7.74
C SER A 12 -14.48 1.35 -7.03
N ALA A 13 -13.30 1.83 -6.64
CA ALA A 13 -13.14 3.15 -6.03
C ALA A 13 -13.56 4.28 -6.99
N ASN A 14 -13.22 4.18 -8.26
CA ASN A 14 -13.58 5.17 -9.27
C ASN A 14 -15.10 5.23 -9.50
N ILE A 15 -15.77 4.06 -9.54
CA ILE A 15 -17.23 3.97 -9.66
C ILE A 15 -17.90 4.61 -8.42
N ALA A 16 -17.41 4.30 -7.22
CA ALA A 16 -17.97 4.84 -5.99
C ALA A 16 -17.77 6.35 -5.86
N ILE A 17 -16.62 6.89 -6.30
CA ILE A 17 -16.37 8.34 -6.38
C ILE A 17 -17.36 9.01 -7.33
N LYS A 18 -17.57 8.47 -8.53
CA LYS A 18 -18.56 8.98 -9.47
C LYS A 18 -19.99 8.94 -8.91
N GLN A 19 -20.32 7.89 -8.17
CA GLN A 19 -21.60 7.79 -7.50
C GLN A 19 -21.75 8.88 -6.42
N ALA A 20 -20.72 9.15 -5.64
CA ALA A 20 -20.74 10.23 -4.65
C ALA A 20 -20.87 11.63 -5.31
N GLU A 21 -20.24 11.85 -6.47
CA GLU A 21 -20.40 13.08 -7.26
C GLU A 21 -21.84 13.26 -7.76
N VAL A 22 -22.45 12.19 -8.29
CA VAL A 22 -23.85 12.23 -8.73
C VAL A 22 -24.79 12.53 -7.58
N GLN A 23 -24.59 11.91 -6.42
CA GLN A 23 -25.35 12.19 -5.21
C GLN A 23 -25.16 13.64 -4.74
N GLY A 24 -23.93 14.16 -4.80
CA GLY A 24 -23.61 15.55 -4.48
C GLY A 24 -24.34 16.54 -5.38
N ASN A 25 -24.34 16.29 -6.69
CA ASN A 25 -25.06 17.13 -7.67
C ASN A 25 -26.57 17.09 -7.44
N ALA A 26 -27.14 15.91 -7.21
CA ALA A 26 -28.57 15.76 -6.89
C ALA A 26 -28.94 16.52 -5.61
N ARG A 27 -28.10 16.46 -4.57
CA ARG A 27 -28.29 17.23 -3.34
C ARG A 27 -28.29 18.75 -3.58
N HIS A 28 -27.34 19.24 -4.40
CA HIS A 28 -27.29 20.67 -4.76
C HIS A 28 -28.54 21.10 -5.50
N GLN A 29 -29.06 20.31 -6.43
CA GLN A 29 -30.29 20.59 -7.12
C GLN A 29 -31.47 20.62 -6.13
N MET A 30 -31.56 19.69 -5.20
CA MET A 30 -32.62 19.68 -4.16
C MET A 30 -32.54 20.89 -3.26
N LYS A 31 -31.33 21.28 -2.82
CA LYS A 31 -31.15 22.51 -2.02
C LYS A 31 -31.58 23.78 -2.78
N ASN A 32 -31.23 23.85 -4.07
CA ASN A 32 -31.66 24.96 -4.91
C ASN A 32 -33.19 25.00 -5.07
N SER A 33 -33.85 23.85 -5.29
CA SER A 33 -35.32 23.75 -5.35
C SER A 33 -35.95 24.15 -4.03
N ALA A 34 -35.41 23.71 -2.89
CA ALA A 34 -35.89 24.12 -1.57
C ALA A 34 -35.76 25.62 -1.35
N ASN A 35 -34.68 26.27 -1.78
CA ASN A 35 -34.52 27.71 -1.69
C ASN A 35 -35.49 28.46 -2.57
N MET A 36 -35.78 27.96 -3.78
CA MET A 36 -36.84 28.54 -4.64
C MET A 36 -38.21 28.42 -3.99
N LEU A 37 -38.56 27.27 -3.43
CA LEU A 37 -39.84 27.07 -2.72
C LEU A 37 -39.97 28.00 -1.50
N ARG A 38 -38.88 28.18 -0.73
CA ARG A 38 -38.87 29.14 0.39
C ARG A 38 -39.15 30.57 -0.07
N SER A 39 -38.47 30.98 -1.16
CA SER A 39 -38.67 32.31 -1.75
C SER A 39 -40.11 32.50 -2.25
N GLN A 40 -40.69 31.48 -2.89
CA GLN A 40 -42.12 31.50 -3.32
C GLN A 40 -43.09 31.57 -2.14
N ILE A 41 -42.83 30.77 -1.08
CA ILE A 41 -43.66 30.82 0.16
C ILE A 41 -43.60 32.20 0.79
N GLU A 42 -42.47 32.89 0.83
CA GLU A 42 -42.35 34.25 1.34
C GLU A 42 -43.11 35.25 0.47
N HIS A 43 -43.08 35.09 -0.85
CA HIS A 43 -43.76 35.97 -1.78
C HIS A 43 -45.28 35.78 -1.77
N GLU A 44 -45.74 34.52 -1.63
CA GLU A 44 -47.18 34.18 -1.64
C GLU A 44 -47.85 34.20 -0.25
N ARG A 45 -47.17 34.69 0.76
CA ARG A 45 -47.68 34.77 2.15
C ARG A 45 -49.00 35.49 2.30
N SER A 46 -49.48 36.17 1.25
CA SER A 46 -50.76 36.82 1.18
C SER A 46 -51.93 35.96 0.65
N SER A 47 -51.69 34.74 0.14
CA SER A 47 -52.69 33.84 -0.48
C SER A 47 -52.81 32.52 0.30
N GLY A 48 -53.56 32.48 1.36
CA GLY A 48 -53.56 31.48 2.43
C GLY A 48 -53.83 30.00 2.08
N LYS A 49 -54.17 29.59 0.86
CA LYS A 49 -54.49 28.20 0.52
C LYS A 49 -53.38 27.46 -0.23
N VAL A 50 -52.56 28.16 -0.94
CA VAL A 50 -51.42 27.57 -1.71
C VAL A 50 -50.23 27.30 -0.79
N LEU A 51 -50.18 27.96 0.35
CA LEU A 51 -49.08 27.94 1.30
C LEU A 51 -48.82 26.57 1.94
N ASP A 52 -49.89 25.83 2.26
CA ASP A 52 -49.75 24.56 2.98
C ASP A 52 -49.20 23.45 2.07
N SER A 53 -49.62 23.41 0.80
CA SER A 53 -49.07 22.50 -0.20
C SER A 53 -47.58 22.77 -0.47
N MET A 54 -47.18 24.03 -0.58
CA MET A 54 -45.80 24.43 -0.79
C MET A 54 -44.92 24.14 0.40
N LYS A 55 -45.43 24.28 1.62
CA LYS A 55 -44.69 23.89 2.84
C LYS A 55 -44.47 22.40 2.90
N GLU A 56 -45.47 21.59 2.55
CA GLU A 56 -45.32 20.13 2.49
C GLU A 56 -44.29 19.70 1.44
N GLU A 57 -44.29 20.36 0.28
CA GLU A 57 -43.32 20.10 -0.79
C GLU A 57 -41.90 20.53 -0.38
N LEU A 58 -41.75 21.64 0.33
CA LEU A 58 -40.50 22.09 0.90
C LEU A 58 -39.94 21.07 1.89
N GLU A 59 -40.75 20.61 2.85
CA GLU A 59 -40.34 19.62 3.85
C GLU A 59 -39.91 18.31 3.19
N LYS A 60 -40.63 17.81 2.18
CA LYS A 60 -40.26 16.64 1.40
C LYS A 60 -38.91 16.84 0.66
N THR A 61 -38.68 18.02 0.09
CA THR A 61 -37.48 18.35 -0.65
C THR A 61 -36.30 18.45 0.29
N GLU A 62 -36.45 19.05 1.45
CA GLU A 62 -35.43 19.14 2.49
C GLU A 62 -35.05 17.74 3.06
N SER A 63 -36.08 16.93 3.37
CA SER A 63 -35.86 15.55 3.82
C SER A 63 -35.06 14.73 2.80
N ARG A 64 -35.43 14.81 1.51
CA ARG A 64 -34.69 14.13 0.44
C ARG A 64 -33.24 14.64 0.31
N ALA A 65 -33.03 15.96 0.47
CA ALA A 65 -31.68 16.52 0.44
C ALA A 65 -30.81 15.98 1.59
N GLN A 66 -31.40 15.79 2.76
CA GLN A 66 -30.77 15.25 3.94
C GLN A 66 -30.46 13.75 3.78
N ASP A 67 -31.36 12.97 3.19
CA ASP A 67 -31.17 11.56 2.89
C ASP A 67 -30.03 11.36 1.88
N LEU A 68 -29.95 12.21 0.86
CA LEU A 68 -28.85 12.22 -0.10
C LEU A 68 -27.51 12.58 0.57
N GLU A 69 -27.49 13.51 1.52
CA GLU A 69 -26.31 13.88 2.27
C GLU A 69 -25.80 12.69 3.10
N ASN A 70 -26.69 12.02 3.83
CA ASN A 70 -26.37 10.83 4.61
C ASN A 70 -25.87 9.70 3.71
N SER A 71 -26.52 9.46 2.59
CA SER A 71 -26.10 8.45 1.60
C SER A 71 -24.71 8.75 1.02
N GLN A 72 -24.43 10.02 0.70
CA GLN A 72 -23.12 10.45 0.21
C GLN A 72 -22.04 10.24 1.27
N MET A 73 -22.29 10.61 2.53
CA MET A 73 -21.35 10.41 3.63
C MET A 73 -21.05 8.92 3.86
N ASN A 74 -22.07 8.06 3.82
CA ASN A 74 -21.89 6.62 3.94
C ASN A 74 -21.03 6.06 2.80
N THR A 75 -21.34 6.46 1.57
CA THR A 75 -20.56 6.05 0.38
C THR A 75 -19.09 6.45 0.51
N LEU A 76 -18.79 7.69 0.93
CA LEU A 76 -17.42 8.17 1.12
C LEU A 76 -16.70 7.44 2.27
N SER A 77 -17.43 7.14 3.36
CA SER A 77 -16.88 6.35 4.47
C SER A 77 -16.49 4.95 4.02
N ASP A 78 -17.33 4.30 3.23
CA ASP A 78 -17.07 2.95 2.74
C ASP A 78 -15.90 2.91 1.74
N ILE A 79 -15.78 3.94 0.88
CA ILE A 79 -14.61 4.13 0.01
C ILE A 79 -13.33 4.24 0.84
N ASN A 80 -13.33 5.06 1.88
CA ASN A 80 -12.14 5.24 2.73
C ASN A 80 -11.75 3.94 3.42
N LYS A 81 -12.71 3.18 3.95
CA LYS A 81 -12.44 1.86 4.55
C LYS A 81 -11.86 0.88 3.54
N GLN A 82 -12.36 0.89 2.31
CA GLN A 82 -11.84 0.01 1.26
C GLN A 82 -10.42 0.38 0.87
N ILE A 83 -10.12 1.67 0.69
CA ILE A 83 -8.78 2.16 0.40
C ILE A 83 -7.79 1.77 1.51
N GLU A 84 -8.21 1.93 2.77
CA GLU A 84 -7.38 1.57 3.92
C GLU A 84 -7.09 0.05 3.96
N LYS A 85 -8.10 -0.77 3.68
CA LYS A 85 -7.95 -2.22 3.60
C LYS A 85 -6.98 -2.63 2.49
N ASP A 86 -7.17 -2.06 1.29
CA ASP A 86 -6.32 -2.36 0.14
C ASP A 86 -4.87 -1.90 0.37
N ALA A 87 -4.68 -0.77 1.04
CA ALA A 87 -3.34 -0.29 1.41
C ALA A 87 -2.64 -1.22 2.42
N LYS A 88 -3.37 -1.76 3.40
CA LYS A 88 -2.84 -2.75 4.35
C LYS A 88 -2.45 -4.04 3.64
N GLU A 89 -3.32 -4.57 2.81
CA GLU A 89 -3.05 -5.78 2.04
C GLU A 89 -1.84 -5.62 1.11
N ALA A 90 -1.74 -4.48 0.43
CA ALA A 90 -0.58 -4.19 -0.41
C ALA A 90 0.72 -4.07 0.41
N ALA A 91 0.67 -3.53 1.62
CA ALA A 91 1.83 -3.45 2.51
C ALA A 91 2.27 -4.85 3.00
N GLU A 92 1.33 -5.69 3.40
CA GLU A 92 1.58 -7.07 3.82
C GLU A 92 2.20 -7.91 2.70
N ASN A 93 1.65 -7.81 1.49
CA ASN A 93 2.18 -8.49 0.31
C ASN A 93 3.62 -8.08 0.00
N ARG A 94 3.95 -6.78 0.11
CA ARG A 94 5.34 -6.28 -0.06
C ARG A 94 6.30 -6.84 1.00
N ILE A 95 5.84 -6.96 2.24
CA ILE A 95 6.66 -7.53 3.32
C ILE A 95 6.90 -9.02 3.05
N GLU A 96 5.89 -9.75 2.62
CA GLU A 96 6.03 -11.17 2.30
C GLU A 96 6.95 -11.41 1.10
N GLU A 97 6.84 -10.62 0.04
CA GLU A 97 7.74 -10.67 -1.10
C GLU A 97 9.20 -10.40 -0.69
N ARG A 98 9.44 -9.40 0.16
CA ARG A 98 10.79 -9.12 0.69
C ARG A 98 11.33 -10.31 1.50
N ARG A 99 10.52 -10.88 2.38
CA ARG A 99 10.91 -12.07 3.16
C ARG A 99 11.25 -13.28 2.28
N LYS A 100 10.49 -13.50 1.20
CA LYS A 100 10.78 -14.55 0.22
C LYS A 100 12.09 -14.28 -0.52
N ALA A 101 12.31 -13.06 -0.97
CA ALA A 101 13.54 -12.67 -1.65
C ALA A 101 14.76 -12.75 -0.74
N ASP A 102 14.64 -12.37 0.53
CA ASP A 102 15.74 -12.46 1.51
C ASP A 102 16.10 -13.91 1.84
N LYS A 103 15.09 -14.80 1.96
CA LYS A 103 15.32 -16.24 2.13
C LYS A 103 16.06 -16.83 0.92
N GLU A 104 15.61 -16.54 -0.29
CA GLU A 104 16.23 -17.02 -1.52
C GLU A 104 17.70 -16.53 -1.64
N ARG A 105 17.95 -15.27 -1.26
CA ARG A 105 19.33 -14.74 -1.22
C ARG A 105 20.20 -15.45 -0.17
N ALA A 106 19.64 -15.71 1.01
CA ALA A 106 20.35 -16.41 2.06
C ALA A 106 20.69 -17.87 1.67
N GLU A 107 19.77 -18.57 1.02
CA GLU A 107 19.98 -19.92 0.50
C GLU A 107 21.06 -19.95 -0.56
N LYS A 108 21.02 -19.05 -1.55
CA LYS A 108 22.08 -18.93 -2.59
C LYS A 108 23.43 -18.59 -2.00
N LEU A 109 23.48 -17.78 -0.94
CA LEU A 109 24.74 -17.43 -0.26
C LEU A 109 25.31 -18.61 0.54
N ALA A 110 24.42 -19.39 1.17
CA ALA A 110 24.81 -20.61 1.87
C ALA A 110 25.35 -21.69 0.91
N GLU A 111 24.70 -21.87 -0.23
CA GLU A 111 25.12 -22.78 -1.29
C GLU A 111 26.50 -22.41 -1.82
N LYS A 112 26.74 -21.14 -2.16
CA LYS A 112 28.06 -20.65 -2.59
C LYS A 112 29.17 -20.92 -1.55
N ARG A 113 28.89 -20.67 -0.27
CA ARG A 113 29.86 -20.94 0.80
C ARG A 113 30.16 -22.42 0.97
N MET A 114 29.20 -23.28 0.70
CA MET A 114 29.42 -24.74 0.72
C MET A 114 30.26 -25.19 -0.45
N ASP A 115 30.08 -24.63 -1.63
CA ASP A 115 30.86 -24.95 -2.81
C ASP A 115 32.28 -24.41 -2.68
N GLU A 116 32.51 -23.20 -2.19
CA GLU A 116 33.80 -22.62 -1.90
C GLU A 116 34.59 -23.47 -0.86
N LYS A 117 33.92 -24.02 0.16
CA LYS A 117 34.56 -24.94 1.13
C LYS A 117 35.00 -26.25 0.50
N LYS A 118 34.20 -26.83 -0.39
CA LYS A 118 34.54 -28.06 -1.10
C LYS A 118 35.73 -27.86 -2.05
N GLU A 119 35.83 -26.70 -2.70
CA GLU A 119 36.95 -26.37 -3.57
C GLU A 119 38.25 -26.18 -2.76
N THR A 120 38.19 -25.54 -1.59
CA THR A 120 39.35 -25.39 -0.71
C THR A 120 39.80 -26.72 -0.08
N GLU A 121 38.89 -27.60 0.33
CA GLU A 121 39.21 -28.94 0.82
C GLU A 121 39.87 -29.81 -0.27
N ASN A 122 39.40 -29.75 -1.51
CA ASN A 122 39.99 -30.46 -2.63
C ASN A 122 41.39 -29.93 -3.01
N GLN A 123 41.65 -28.61 -2.84
CA GLN A 123 43.00 -28.06 -3.07
C GLN A 123 43.99 -28.45 -2.00
N THR A 124 43.61 -28.49 -0.74
CA THR A 124 44.48 -28.93 0.36
C THR A 124 44.81 -30.42 0.26
N ASP A 125 43.92 -31.27 -0.23
CA ASP A 125 44.19 -32.70 -0.46
C ASP A 125 45.13 -32.96 -1.66
N ILE A 126 45.20 -32.06 -2.62
CA ILE A 126 46.10 -32.13 -3.77
C ILE A 126 47.52 -31.69 -3.36
N GLU A 127 47.67 -30.64 -2.54
CA GLU A 127 48.94 -30.17 -2.02
C GLU A 127 49.60 -31.17 -1.02
N ALA A 128 48.77 -31.84 -0.18
CA ALA A 128 49.23 -32.84 0.76
C ALA A 128 49.77 -34.12 0.08
N LYS A 129 49.50 -34.39 -1.20
CA LYS A 129 50.00 -35.50 -1.98
C LYS A 129 51.24 -35.19 -2.86
N ALA A 130 51.72 -33.95 -2.85
CA ALA A 130 52.78 -33.48 -3.72
C ALA A 130 54.11 -33.14 -3.00
N GLU A 131 54.39 -33.70 -1.83
CA GLU A 131 55.71 -33.62 -1.26
C GLU A 131 56.57 -34.80 -1.73
N PRO A 132 57.58 -34.57 -2.60
CA PRO A 132 58.72 -35.53 -2.76
C PRO A 132 59.79 -35.14 -1.80
N ASP A 133 60.22 -36.17 -1.00
CA ASP A 133 61.52 -36.41 -0.37
C ASP A 133 62.63 -35.45 -0.83
N ARG A 134 63.09 -34.56 0.08
CA ARG A 134 64.47 -34.06 0.02
C ARG A 134 64.98 -33.82 1.42
N ASN A 135 65.63 -34.87 1.90
CA ASN A 135 66.69 -34.87 2.87
C ASN A 135 67.91 -34.19 2.27
N VAL A 136 68.53 -33.19 2.93
CA VAL A 136 69.95 -32.95 3.07
C VAL A 136 70.21 -31.77 4.04
N SER A 137 70.70 -32.14 5.19
CA SER A 137 71.76 -31.62 6.09
C SER A 137 72.29 -30.19 5.92
N SER A 138 72.56 -29.67 7.11
CA SER A 138 73.73 -28.92 7.65
C SER A 138 73.64 -27.38 7.66
N GLU A 139 73.72 -26.97 8.83
CA GLU A 139 74.72 -26.21 9.56
C GLU A 139 74.57 -24.69 9.63
N SER A 140 74.44 -24.30 10.88
CA SER A 140 75.00 -23.12 11.58
C SER A 140 74.84 -21.71 10.97
N ASP A 141 74.25 -20.78 11.65
CA ASP A 141 74.86 -19.87 12.63
C ASP A 141 73.82 -18.79 13.09
N GLN A 142 73.82 -18.59 14.37
CA GLN A 142 73.28 -17.39 15.05
C GLN A 142 74.38 -16.28 15.03
N PRO A 143 74.17 -15.08 15.59
CA PRO A 143 72.97 -14.29 15.87
C PRO A 143 73.11 -12.77 15.55
N SER A 144 72.13 -11.95 15.79
CA SER A 144 72.19 -10.65 16.49
C SER A 144 70.99 -9.78 16.13
N VAL A 145 70.09 -9.51 17.09
CA VAL A 145 69.97 -8.34 17.97
C VAL A 145 70.16 -6.98 17.30
N ASN A 146 69.08 -6.20 17.30
CA ASN A 146 68.87 -4.82 17.76
C ASN A 146 67.51 -4.33 17.24
N VAL A 147 66.54 -4.04 18.12
CA VAL A 147 66.35 -2.93 19.09
C VAL A 147 66.26 -1.54 18.41
N LEU A 148 65.11 -0.88 18.70
CA LEU A 148 64.82 0.56 18.73
C LEU A 148 64.71 1.26 17.35
N VAL A 149 63.67 2.05 17.13
CA VAL A 149 62.87 3.03 17.87
C VAL A 149 61.43 3.04 17.38
#